data_21bc7bd4e097b4e4515fa58b04b25be7
#
_entry.id   21bc7bd4e097b4e4515fa58b04b25be7
#
_cell.length_a   1.000
_cell.length_b   1.000
_cell.length_c   1.000
_cell.angle_alpha   90.00
_cell.angle_beta   90.00
_cell.angle_gamma   90.00
#
_symmetry.space_group_name_H-M   'P 1'
#
loop_
_entity.id
_entity.type
_entity.pdbx_description
1 polymer ?
#
loop_
_entity_poly.entity_id
_entity_poly.type
_entity_poly.pdbx_seq_one_letter_code
_entity_poly.pdbx_strand_id
1 'polypeptide(L)'
;MTLTELSDQNLTEYLFNSLQDALAEYPLSIREETQVYVAHLALRYLNSDQLFIQQGQQRSLPTLAFLYRDALAAGSERERDALIRTLGDTALFLAACFPDVWRRRGLNRRYFLSMGENAFGFLASAKRANQFPFDELASEFTGIATCLGKAVFPDRVQH
;
A
#
# COMPACT_ATOMS: atom_id res chain seq x y z
N MET A 1 2.39 -6.76 -23.95
CA MET A 1 1.02 -6.70 -23.40
C MET A 1 0.97 -5.57 -22.36
N THR A 2 0.07 -4.65 -22.53
CA THR A 2 -0.09 -3.55 -21.57
C THR A 2 -1.07 -3.95 -20.47
N LEU A 3 -1.00 -3.27 -19.33
CA LEU A 3 -1.90 -3.56 -18.22
C LEU A 3 -3.36 -3.36 -18.59
N THR A 4 -3.64 -2.44 -19.51
CA THR A 4 -5.01 -2.14 -19.93
C THR A 4 -5.63 -3.25 -20.78
N GLU A 5 -4.83 -4.16 -21.29
CA GLU A 5 -5.32 -5.26 -22.13
C GLU A 5 -5.65 -6.51 -21.33
N LEU A 6 -5.36 -6.51 -20.04
CA LEU A 6 -5.59 -7.67 -19.19
C LEU A 6 -6.96 -7.56 -18.51
N SER A 7 -7.65 -8.71 -18.40
CA SER A 7 -8.82 -8.80 -17.54
C SER A 7 -8.39 -8.66 -16.08
N ASP A 8 -9.33 -8.33 -15.20
CA ASP A 8 -9.02 -8.17 -13.77
C ASP A 8 -8.38 -9.41 -13.18
N GLN A 9 -8.85 -10.60 -13.57
CA GLN A 9 -8.29 -11.84 -13.07
C GLN A 9 -6.84 -12.03 -13.55
N ASN A 10 -6.60 -11.77 -14.84
CA ASN A 10 -5.26 -11.90 -15.40
C ASN A 10 -4.31 -10.86 -14.83
N LEU A 11 -4.82 -9.66 -14.57
CA LEU A 11 -4.02 -8.60 -13.95
C LEU A 11 -3.63 -8.96 -12.52
N THR A 12 -4.54 -9.58 -11.77
CA THR A 12 -4.23 -10.03 -10.42
C THR A 12 -3.10 -11.07 -10.44
N GLU A 13 -3.19 -12.04 -11.33
CA GLU A 13 -2.14 -13.06 -11.50
C GLU A 13 -0.82 -12.42 -11.90
N TYR A 14 -0.86 -11.49 -12.83
CA TYR A 14 0.33 -10.79 -13.29
C TYR A 14 1.01 -10.05 -12.13
N LEU A 15 0.22 -9.31 -11.36
CA LEU A 15 0.76 -8.55 -10.23
C LEU A 15 1.32 -9.49 -9.15
N PHE A 16 0.61 -10.57 -8.87
CA PHE A 16 1.08 -11.55 -7.89
C PHE A 16 2.40 -12.18 -8.32
N ASN A 17 2.51 -12.60 -9.57
CA ASN A 17 3.73 -13.19 -10.10
C ASN A 17 4.88 -12.19 -10.12
N SER A 18 4.60 -10.95 -10.53
CA SER A 18 5.61 -9.89 -10.54
C SER A 18 6.10 -9.57 -9.14
N LEU A 19 5.19 -9.58 -8.16
CA LEU A 19 5.55 -9.38 -6.77
C LEU A 19 6.43 -10.52 -6.27
N GLN A 20 6.11 -11.77 -6.61
CA GLN A 20 6.92 -12.91 -6.22
C GLN A 20 8.34 -12.82 -6.81
N ASP A 21 8.45 -12.41 -8.06
CA ASP A 21 9.75 -12.20 -8.70
C ASP A 21 10.55 -11.14 -7.98
N ALA A 22 9.91 -10.03 -7.62
CA ALA A 22 10.57 -8.96 -6.89
C ALA A 22 11.03 -9.41 -5.50
N LEU A 23 10.21 -10.21 -4.82
CA LEU A 23 10.55 -10.76 -3.51
C LEU A 23 11.72 -11.74 -3.59
N ALA A 24 11.85 -12.47 -4.69
CA ALA A 24 12.96 -13.39 -4.87
C ALA A 24 14.30 -12.65 -5.04
N GLU A 25 14.27 -11.47 -5.65
CA GLU A 25 15.48 -10.66 -5.82
C GLU A 25 15.83 -9.86 -4.58
N TYR A 26 14.83 -9.43 -3.82
CA TYR A 26 14.99 -8.69 -2.59
C TYR A 26 14.94 -9.70 -1.43
N PRO A 27 15.90 -9.68 -0.50
CA PRO A 27 15.94 -10.71 0.56
C PRO A 27 14.83 -10.52 1.58
N LEU A 28 13.62 -10.77 1.17
CA LEU A 28 12.42 -10.60 1.99
C LEU A 28 11.53 -11.83 1.82
N SER A 29 11.20 -12.45 2.96
CA SER A 29 10.32 -13.60 2.98
C SER A 29 9.04 -13.23 3.73
N ILE A 30 7.92 -13.25 3.02
CA ILE A 30 6.60 -13.00 3.59
C ILE A 30 5.65 -14.11 3.19
N ARG A 31 4.61 -14.31 4.01
CA ARG A 31 3.64 -15.37 3.77
C ARG A 31 2.83 -15.10 2.52
N GLU A 32 2.31 -16.18 1.95
CA GLU A 32 1.51 -16.07 0.73
C GLU A 32 0.28 -15.19 0.94
N GLU A 33 -0.36 -15.29 2.10
CA GLU A 33 -1.52 -14.46 2.44
C GLU A 33 -1.20 -12.97 2.36
N THR A 34 -0.01 -12.58 2.81
CA THR A 34 0.44 -11.21 2.71
C THR A 34 0.69 -10.82 1.26
N GLN A 35 1.27 -11.71 0.47
CA GLN A 35 1.50 -11.46 -0.95
C GLN A 35 0.19 -11.25 -1.70
N VAL A 36 -0.80 -12.09 -1.42
CA VAL A 36 -2.14 -11.97 -2.02
C VAL A 36 -2.78 -10.64 -1.63
N TYR A 37 -2.68 -10.26 -0.37
CA TYR A 37 -3.21 -8.99 0.11
C TYR A 37 -2.62 -7.81 -0.65
N VAL A 38 -1.29 -7.80 -0.81
CA VAL A 38 -0.59 -6.72 -1.48
C VAL A 38 -0.94 -6.66 -2.97
N ALA A 39 -1.05 -7.83 -3.63
CA ALA A 39 -1.44 -7.87 -5.04
C ALA A 39 -2.85 -7.32 -5.25
N HIS A 40 -3.80 -7.70 -4.39
CA HIS A 40 -5.17 -7.18 -4.47
C HIS A 40 -5.23 -5.69 -4.17
N LEU A 41 -4.44 -5.22 -3.21
CA LEU A 41 -4.33 -3.81 -2.89
C LEU A 41 -3.86 -3.03 -4.12
N ALA A 42 -2.81 -3.51 -4.76
CA ALA A 42 -2.27 -2.85 -5.95
C ALA A 42 -3.30 -2.78 -7.07
N LEU A 43 -4.01 -3.90 -7.30
CA LEU A 43 -5.05 -3.94 -8.33
C LEU A 43 -6.14 -2.90 -8.05
N ARG A 44 -6.58 -2.83 -6.80
CA ARG A 44 -7.63 -1.92 -6.39
C ARG A 44 -7.25 -0.47 -6.68
N TYR A 45 -6.02 -0.08 -6.31
CA TYR A 45 -5.56 1.29 -6.51
C TYR A 45 -5.22 1.59 -7.96
N LEU A 46 -4.72 0.62 -8.70
CA LEU A 46 -4.44 0.83 -10.13
C LEU A 46 -5.72 1.03 -10.93
N ASN A 47 -6.82 0.42 -10.50
CA ASN A 47 -8.11 0.58 -11.15
C ASN A 47 -8.91 1.78 -10.61
N SER A 48 -8.32 2.54 -9.71
CA SER A 48 -9.00 3.68 -9.09
C SER A 48 -8.70 4.96 -9.86
N ASP A 49 -9.65 5.40 -10.66
CA ASP A 49 -9.52 6.68 -11.35
C ASP A 49 -9.40 7.83 -10.37
N GLN A 50 -10.01 7.69 -9.20
CA GLN A 50 -9.99 8.74 -8.18
C GLN A 50 -8.59 9.02 -7.67
N LEU A 51 -7.76 7.98 -7.54
CA LEU A 51 -6.40 8.18 -7.07
C LEU A 51 -5.60 9.05 -8.04
N PHE A 52 -5.71 8.77 -9.34
CA PHE A 52 -4.97 9.52 -10.36
C PHE A 52 -5.48 10.94 -10.52
N ILE A 53 -6.79 11.13 -10.46
CA ILE A 53 -7.39 12.45 -10.49
C ILE A 53 -6.94 13.26 -9.29
N GLN A 54 -6.94 12.65 -8.12
CA GLN A 54 -6.52 13.30 -6.88
C GLN A 54 -5.06 13.69 -6.92
N GLN A 55 -4.21 12.88 -7.57
CA GLN A 55 -2.81 13.25 -7.75
C GLN A 55 -2.68 14.54 -8.54
N GLY A 56 -3.39 14.64 -9.65
CA GLY A 56 -3.38 15.85 -10.47
C GLY A 56 -3.85 17.06 -9.71
N GLN A 57 -4.74 16.88 -8.74
CA GLN A 57 -5.29 17.95 -7.92
C GLN A 57 -4.64 18.03 -6.53
N GLN A 58 -3.63 17.21 -6.27
CA GLN A 58 -2.86 17.26 -5.04
C GLN A 58 -3.66 16.89 -3.78
N ARG A 59 -4.68 16.06 -3.93
CA ARG A 59 -5.56 15.68 -2.82
C ARG A 59 -5.09 14.45 -2.03
N SER A 60 -4.12 13.71 -2.57
CA SER A 60 -3.69 12.46 -1.93
C SER A 60 -3.05 12.71 -0.56
N LEU A 61 -2.29 13.80 -0.41
CA LEU A 61 -1.64 14.13 0.85
C LEU A 61 -2.64 14.47 1.94
N PRO A 62 -3.61 15.39 1.69
CA PRO A 62 -4.64 15.63 2.69
C PRO A 62 -5.45 14.39 3.04
N THR A 63 -5.59 13.45 2.10
CA THR A 63 -6.35 12.23 2.33
C THR A 63 -5.81 11.41 3.50
N LEU A 64 -4.49 11.25 3.61
CA LEU A 64 -3.91 10.50 4.72
C LEU A 64 -4.21 11.17 6.06
N ALA A 65 -4.03 12.48 6.13
CA ALA A 65 -4.31 13.25 7.35
C ALA A 65 -5.77 13.16 7.73
N PHE A 66 -6.67 13.24 6.75
CA PHE A 66 -8.10 13.15 7.00
C PHE A 66 -8.51 11.75 7.47
N LEU A 67 -7.93 10.71 6.88
CA LEU A 67 -8.20 9.34 7.32
C LEU A 67 -7.78 9.14 8.77
N TYR A 68 -6.63 9.66 9.14
CA TYR A 68 -6.14 9.58 10.52
C TYR A 68 -7.08 10.31 11.47
N ARG A 69 -7.48 11.55 11.11
CA ARG A 69 -8.39 12.35 11.92
C ARG A 69 -9.74 11.66 12.07
N ASP A 70 -10.27 11.11 10.98
CA ASP A 70 -11.55 10.41 11.00
C ASP A 70 -11.48 9.16 11.86
N ALA A 71 -10.35 8.46 11.83
CA ALA A 71 -10.15 7.28 12.66
C ALA A 71 -10.17 7.65 14.15
N LEU A 72 -9.55 8.77 14.52
CA LEU A 72 -9.54 9.23 15.90
C LEU A 72 -10.95 9.62 16.36
N ALA A 73 -11.79 10.10 15.44
CA ALA A 73 -13.16 10.54 15.75
C ALA A 73 -14.20 9.46 15.53
N ALA A 74 -13.79 8.23 15.16
CA ALA A 74 -14.74 7.17 14.82
C ALA A 74 -15.60 6.76 16.00
N GLY A 75 -16.87 6.47 15.71
CA GLY A 75 -17.87 6.13 16.75
C GLY A 75 -17.81 4.69 17.21
N SER A 76 -17.04 3.84 16.55
CA SER A 76 -16.90 2.43 16.92
C SER A 76 -15.51 1.93 16.58
N GLU A 77 -15.10 0.83 17.21
CA GLU A 77 -13.82 0.20 16.91
C GLU A 77 -13.78 -0.32 15.48
N ARG A 78 -14.89 -0.84 15.01
CA ARG A 78 -14.99 -1.38 13.66
C ARG A 78 -14.77 -0.29 12.62
N GLU A 79 -15.39 0.85 12.80
CA GLU A 79 -15.23 2.00 11.93
C GLU A 79 -13.80 2.51 11.96
N ARG A 80 -13.23 2.64 13.16
CA ARG A 80 -11.85 3.08 13.33
C ARG A 80 -10.88 2.14 12.61
N ASP A 81 -11.06 0.84 12.79
CA ASP A 81 -10.16 -0.13 12.18
C ASP A 81 -10.24 -0.11 10.66
N ALA A 82 -11.44 0.07 10.11
CA ALA A 82 -11.61 0.18 8.67
C ALA A 82 -10.88 1.42 8.12
N LEU A 83 -10.95 2.54 8.83
CA LEU A 83 -10.28 3.77 8.42
C LEU A 83 -8.76 3.63 8.54
N ILE A 84 -8.27 2.99 9.60
CA ILE A 84 -6.84 2.76 9.79
C ILE A 84 -6.31 1.81 8.73
N ARG A 85 -7.08 0.79 8.37
CA ARG A 85 -6.69 -0.11 7.30
C ARG A 85 -6.56 0.63 5.97
N THR A 86 -7.54 1.48 5.66
CA THR A 86 -7.48 2.30 4.45
C THR A 86 -6.27 3.22 4.46
N LEU A 87 -5.95 3.79 5.62
CA LEU A 87 -4.76 4.63 5.78
C LEU A 87 -3.49 3.83 5.48
N GLY A 88 -3.36 2.64 6.04
CA GLY A 88 -2.21 1.78 5.81
C GLY A 88 -2.09 1.37 4.34
N ASP A 89 -3.20 0.96 3.75
CA ASP A 89 -3.23 0.55 2.33
C ASP A 89 -2.81 1.69 1.42
N THR A 90 -3.35 2.87 1.64
CA THR A 90 -3.06 4.05 0.83
C THR A 90 -1.59 4.44 0.98
N ALA A 91 -1.08 4.46 2.21
CA ALA A 91 0.32 4.78 2.47
C ALA A 91 1.26 3.80 1.79
N LEU A 92 0.94 2.52 1.83
CA LEU A 92 1.76 1.49 1.18
C LEU A 92 1.82 1.70 -0.33
N PHE A 93 0.67 1.90 -0.95
CA PHE A 93 0.60 2.09 -2.40
C PHE A 93 1.35 3.35 -2.83
N LEU A 94 1.15 4.45 -2.11
CA LEU A 94 1.83 5.71 -2.43
C LEU A 94 3.33 5.62 -2.23
N ALA A 95 3.78 5.00 -1.14
CA ALA A 95 5.21 4.82 -0.89
C ALA A 95 5.85 3.93 -1.96
N ALA A 96 5.12 2.92 -2.43
CA ALA A 96 5.62 1.97 -3.41
C ALA A 96 5.69 2.56 -4.81
N CYS A 97 4.64 3.26 -5.23
CA CYS A 97 4.44 3.58 -6.64
C CYS A 97 4.75 5.02 -7.01
N PHE A 98 4.74 5.94 -6.05
CA PHE A 98 4.88 7.36 -6.36
C PHE A 98 5.85 8.10 -5.43
N PRO A 99 7.06 7.57 -5.21
CA PRO A 99 7.98 8.21 -4.26
C PRO A 99 8.42 9.61 -4.65
N ASP A 100 8.47 9.92 -5.96
CA ASP A 100 8.98 11.20 -6.42
C ASP A 100 7.95 12.32 -6.40
N VAL A 101 6.66 11.97 -6.45
CA VAL A 101 5.58 12.96 -6.44
C VAL A 101 5.58 13.77 -5.15
N TRP A 102 5.88 13.11 -4.04
CA TRP A 102 5.80 13.70 -2.71
C TRP A 102 7.01 14.54 -2.36
N ARG A 103 8.15 14.24 -2.98
CA ARG A 103 9.37 14.99 -2.74
C ARG A 103 9.21 16.46 -3.12
N ARG A 104 8.47 16.72 -4.17
CA ARG A 104 8.22 18.09 -4.66
C ARG A 104 7.42 18.94 -3.69
N ARG A 105 6.76 18.31 -2.70
CA ARG A 105 5.90 18.99 -1.73
C ARG A 105 6.49 19.05 -0.35
N GLY A 106 7.79 18.80 -0.24
CA GLY A 106 8.45 18.81 1.04
C GLY A 106 8.20 17.57 1.88
N LEU A 107 7.51 16.58 1.32
CA LEU A 107 7.31 15.29 1.99
C LEU A 107 8.22 14.25 1.35
N ASN A 108 8.70 13.33 2.15
CA ASN A 108 9.55 12.27 1.66
C ASN A 108 8.86 10.92 1.86
N ARG A 109 9.45 9.90 1.27
CA ARG A 109 8.94 8.54 1.35
C ARG A 109 8.79 8.07 2.80
N ARG A 110 9.67 8.57 3.68
CA ARG A 110 9.67 8.20 5.09
C ARG A 110 8.35 8.54 5.79
N TYR A 111 7.72 9.64 5.39
CA TYR A 111 6.42 10.00 5.94
C TYR A 111 5.40 8.91 5.68
N PHE A 112 5.34 8.39 4.44
CA PHE A 112 4.39 7.36 4.07
C PHE A 112 4.74 6.02 4.70
N LEU A 113 6.04 5.71 4.81
CA LEU A 113 6.49 4.50 5.48
C LEU A 113 6.07 4.52 6.95
N SER A 114 6.28 5.64 7.64
CA SER A 114 5.93 5.77 9.05
C SER A 114 4.42 5.67 9.26
N MET A 115 3.64 6.36 8.43
CA MET A 115 2.18 6.34 8.55
C MET A 115 1.63 4.93 8.33
N GLY A 116 2.14 4.24 7.31
CA GLY A 116 1.68 2.88 7.02
C GLY A 116 2.10 1.87 8.06
N GLU A 117 3.34 1.94 8.51
CA GLU A 117 3.83 1.05 9.56
C GLU A 117 3.00 1.18 10.84
N ASN A 118 2.73 2.42 11.23
CA ASN A 118 1.94 2.69 12.43
C ASN A 118 0.50 2.21 12.27
N ALA A 119 -0.10 2.41 11.09
CA ALA A 119 -1.47 1.97 10.84
C ALA A 119 -1.58 0.44 10.92
N PHE A 120 -0.72 -0.27 10.21
CA PHE A 120 -0.76 -1.73 10.23
C PHE A 120 -0.31 -2.28 11.60
N GLY A 121 0.64 -1.61 12.25
CA GLY A 121 1.05 -2.00 13.60
C GLY A 121 -0.08 -1.89 14.60
N PHE A 122 -0.90 -0.86 14.48
CA PHE A 122 -2.10 -0.72 15.31
C PHE A 122 -3.06 -1.89 15.08
N LEU A 123 -3.31 -2.25 13.82
CA LEU A 123 -4.21 -3.36 13.50
C LEU A 123 -3.66 -4.69 13.99
N ALA A 124 -2.34 -4.89 13.89
CA ALA A 124 -1.70 -6.12 14.33
C ALA A 124 -1.75 -6.26 15.85
N SER A 125 -1.68 -5.16 16.59
CA SER A 125 -1.69 -5.17 18.04
C SER A 125 -3.09 -5.24 18.64
N ALA A 126 -4.12 -5.00 17.83
CA ALA A 126 -5.50 -5.10 18.29
C ALA A 126 -5.81 -6.55 18.66
N LYS A 127 -6.34 -6.76 19.87
CA LYS A 127 -6.64 -8.11 20.36
C LYS A 127 -7.88 -8.67 19.69
N ARG A 128 -7.84 -8.85 18.37
CA ARG A 128 -8.94 -9.39 17.61
C ARG A 128 -8.48 -10.55 16.77
N ALA A 129 -9.45 -11.30 16.25
CA ALA A 129 -9.25 -12.64 15.74
C ALA A 129 -8.24 -12.79 14.61
N ASN A 130 -7.90 -11.73 13.87
CA ASN A 130 -6.99 -11.86 12.75
C ASN A 130 -5.94 -10.76 12.74
N GLN A 131 -4.78 -11.08 13.32
CA GLN A 131 -3.61 -10.22 13.20
C GLN A 131 -2.96 -10.30 11.81
N PHE A 132 -3.28 -11.35 11.06
CA PHE A 132 -2.81 -11.53 9.69
C PHE A 132 -3.61 -10.71 8.70
N PRO A 133 -3.01 -10.11 7.69
CA PRO A 133 -1.56 -10.06 7.41
C PRO A 133 -0.89 -8.82 7.99
N PHE A 134 -1.55 -8.13 8.93
CA PHE A 134 -1.12 -6.82 9.39
C PHE A 134 0.19 -6.86 10.16
N ASP A 135 0.48 -7.97 10.83
CA ASP A 135 1.75 -8.15 11.53
C ASP A 135 2.92 -8.06 10.55
N GLU A 136 2.85 -8.78 9.42
CA GLU A 136 3.91 -8.71 8.40
C GLU A 136 3.90 -7.39 7.65
N LEU A 137 2.71 -6.88 7.34
CA LEU A 137 2.61 -5.59 6.67
C LEU A 137 3.27 -4.48 7.49
N ALA A 138 3.17 -4.55 8.81
CA ALA A 138 3.81 -3.58 9.68
C ALA A 138 5.33 -3.82 9.77
N SER A 139 5.73 -5.05 10.08
CA SER A 139 7.15 -5.34 10.35
C SER A 139 8.02 -5.28 9.09
N GLU A 140 7.45 -5.59 7.92
CA GLU A 140 8.17 -5.64 6.65
C GLU A 140 7.71 -4.56 5.68
N PHE A 141 7.13 -3.49 6.18
CA PHE A 141 6.48 -2.46 5.36
C PHE A 141 7.42 -1.89 4.29
N THR A 142 8.61 -1.49 4.69
CA THR A 142 9.58 -0.88 3.76
C THR A 142 9.96 -1.85 2.65
N GLY A 143 10.27 -3.10 3.00
CA GLY A 143 10.61 -4.12 2.02
C GLY A 143 9.46 -4.42 1.07
N ILE A 144 8.25 -4.52 1.62
CA ILE A 144 7.05 -4.76 0.82
C ILE A 144 6.81 -3.60 -0.15
N ALA A 145 6.94 -2.36 0.34
CA ALA A 145 6.78 -1.18 -0.52
C ALA A 145 7.79 -1.19 -1.66
N THR A 146 9.04 -1.53 -1.36
CA THR A 146 10.09 -1.60 -2.38
C THR A 146 9.78 -2.67 -3.43
N CYS A 147 9.37 -3.86 -3.00
CA CYS A 147 9.04 -4.94 -3.92
C CYS A 147 7.78 -4.63 -4.73
N LEU A 148 6.78 -4.01 -4.11
CA LEU A 148 5.56 -3.64 -4.82
C LEU A 148 5.86 -2.60 -5.90
N GLY A 149 6.66 -1.59 -5.59
CA GLY A 149 7.04 -0.58 -6.57
C GLY A 149 7.76 -1.20 -7.77
N LYS A 150 8.63 -2.17 -7.51
CA LYS A 150 9.35 -2.88 -8.55
C LYS A 150 8.41 -3.76 -9.39
N ALA A 151 7.42 -4.37 -8.75
CA ALA A 151 6.44 -5.20 -9.45
C ALA A 151 5.54 -4.37 -10.37
N VAL A 152 5.13 -3.18 -9.92
CA VAL A 152 4.25 -2.31 -10.70
C VAL A 152 5.03 -1.57 -11.79
N PHE A 153 6.26 -1.14 -11.51
CA PHE A 153 7.11 -0.38 -12.43
C PHE A 153 8.47 -1.06 -12.57
N PRO A 154 8.53 -2.20 -13.29
CA PRO A 154 9.77 -2.98 -13.36
C PRO A 154 10.92 -2.26 -14.04
N ASP A 155 10.63 -1.29 -14.92
CA ASP A 155 11.65 -0.55 -15.66
C ASP A 155 12.11 0.70 -14.95
N ARG A 156 11.55 0.99 -13.76
CA ARG A 156 11.94 2.17 -13.00
C ARG A 156 13.32 1.97 -12.40
N VAL A 157 14.18 2.96 -12.61
CA VAL A 157 15.47 3.00 -11.91
C VAL A 157 15.21 3.53 -10.52
N GLN A 158 15.57 2.73 -9.52
CA GLN A 158 15.39 3.11 -8.12
C GLN A 158 16.69 3.72 -7.61
N HIS A 159 16.59 4.91 -7.12
CA HIS A 159 17.68 5.62 -6.48
C HIS A 159 17.43 5.79 -4.99
#